data_cede5da6a34b3510233bfdc6d6054b33
#
_entry.id   cede5da6a34b3510233bfdc6d6054b33
#
_cell.length_a   1.000
_cell.length_b   1.000
_cell.length_c   1.000
_cell.angle_alpha   90.00
_cell.angle_beta   90.00
_cell.angle_gamma   90.00
#
_symmetry.space_group_name_H-M   'P 1'
#
loop_
_entity.id
_entity.type
_entity.pdbx_description
1 polymer ?
#
loop_
_entity_poly.entity_id
_entity_poly.type
_entity_poly.pdbx_seq_one_letter_code
_entity_poly.pdbx_strand_id
1 'polypeptide(L)'
;MMKRLKICCFLGLALLLLTLPVRGAELPPEVERALPREAGQLLKDVDHWDVNSFPEGLCAIWNHLRKDVNTVLRRQTRGAVSVLLVAVLCGLVSGFQKGVGDESRFLPMAGGLAVTALTAGSLDSLMGAGTAVMEQMNTFSKALLPTLAAVSAISGGAVGATLRQIATVFFADLLLGLIHGLLMPMVYLYAGALAAGCCLADKRLTAVAELLKTVCTKLLTAALLAFTLYLTVGGIFAGTVDSARVRVTKTAISGMIPVVGGIIAEASETVLAGAGLLKGAIGVFGLLGVLALCAYPFLQLGIQYLLYKLTAFLASVIGDTELCGLIGGLGGAFGLILGMVGSCALVLLVSILASAAVLTS
;
A
#
# COMPACT_ATOMS: atom_id res chain seq x y z
N MET A 1 35.60 48.88 -30.52
CA MET A 1 35.11 47.72 -31.34
C MET A 1 35.14 46.40 -30.62
N MET A 2 36.16 46.05 -29.84
CA MET A 2 36.30 44.79 -29.11
C MET A 2 35.24 44.51 -28.00
N LYS A 3 34.68 45.51 -27.30
CA LYS A 3 33.65 45.31 -26.26
C LYS A 3 32.31 44.84 -26.84
N ARG A 4 31.92 45.36 -28.01
CA ARG A 4 30.66 44.95 -28.67
C ARG A 4 30.73 43.53 -29.22
N LEU A 5 31.92 43.08 -29.68
CA LEU A 5 32.12 41.71 -30.15
C LEU A 5 32.04 40.66 -29.00
N LYS A 6 32.58 41.02 -27.82
CA LYS A 6 32.46 40.13 -26.62
C LYS A 6 31.02 40.00 -26.12
N ILE A 7 30.23 41.09 -26.18
CA ILE A 7 28.83 41.09 -25.79
C ILE A 7 27.99 40.25 -26.78
N CYS A 8 28.23 40.38 -28.09
CA CYS A 8 27.57 39.54 -29.09
C CYS A 8 27.92 38.07 -28.96
N CYS A 9 29.22 37.77 -28.65
CA CYS A 9 29.64 36.39 -28.44
C CYS A 9 29.02 35.77 -27.17
N PHE A 10 28.91 36.58 -26.10
CA PHE A 10 28.27 36.12 -24.84
C PHE A 10 26.75 35.96 -24.99
N LEU A 11 26.08 36.85 -25.72
CA LEU A 11 24.67 36.73 -26.07
C LEU A 11 24.40 35.58 -27.00
N GLY A 12 25.26 35.31 -27.98
CA GLY A 12 25.18 34.17 -28.86
C GLY A 12 25.40 32.83 -28.12
N LEU A 13 26.34 32.81 -27.17
CA LEU A 13 26.59 31.65 -26.33
C LEU A 13 25.42 31.40 -25.35
N ALA A 14 24.85 32.48 -24.79
CA ALA A 14 23.67 32.38 -23.94
C ALA A 14 22.43 31.93 -24.72
N LEU A 15 22.26 32.42 -25.94
CA LEU A 15 21.17 31.96 -26.83
C LEU A 15 21.37 30.53 -27.29
N LEU A 16 22.59 30.09 -27.54
CA LEU A 16 22.93 28.70 -27.87
C LEU A 16 22.69 27.75 -26.71
N LEU A 17 22.95 28.21 -25.47
CA LEU A 17 22.65 27.43 -24.26
C LEU A 17 21.13 27.33 -23.97
N LEU A 18 20.35 28.35 -24.39
CA LEU A 18 18.88 28.33 -24.26
C LEU A 18 18.18 27.48 -25.34
N THR A 19 18.85 27.18 -26.45
CA THR A 19 18.29 26.35 -27.54
C THR A 19 18.74 24.90 -27.49
N LEU A 20 19.58 24.51 -26.51
CA LEU A 20 19.82 23.10 -26.27
C LEU A 20 18.49 22.48 -25.82
N PRO A 21 17.92 21.52 -26.59
CA PRO A 21 16.77 20.79 -26.11
C PRO A 21 17.20 20.16 -24.78
N VAL A 22 16.50 20.48 -23.70
CA VAL A 22 16.64 19.76 -22.44
C VAL A 22 16.22 18.32 -22.75
N ARG A 23 17.19 17.50 -23.19
CA ARG A 23 17.01 16.08 -23.27
C ARG A 23 16.58 15.64 -21.89
N GLY A 24 15.44 14.99 -21.80
CA GLY A 24 14.91 14.46 -20.56
C GLY A 24 16.06 13.84 -19.78
N ALA A 25 16.18 14.17 -18.50
CA ALA A 25 17.28 13.71 -17.67
C ALA A 25 17.33 12.20 -17.72
N GLU A 26 18.41 11.63 -18.24
CA GLU A 26 18.64 10.19 -18.23
C GLU A 26 18.70 9.75 -16.77
N LEU A 27 17.89 8.77 -16.43
CA LEU A 27 17.87 8.22 -15.08
C LEU A 27 19.21 7.56 -14.77
N PRO A 28 19.76 7.71 -13.56
CA PRO A 28 20.94 6.95 -13.17
C PRO A 28 20.66 5.45 -13.30
N PRO A 29 21.56 4.70 -13.94
CA PRO A 29 21.33 3.27 -14.24
C PRO A 29 21.16 2.42 -12.97
N GLU A 30 21.62 2.89 -11.83
CA GLU A 30 21.46 2.24 -10.54
C GLU A 30 19.99 2.27 -10.07
N VAL A 31 19.31 3.38 -10.32
CA VAL A 31 17.89 3.57 -9.94
C VAL A 31 16.98 2.75 -10.84
N GLU A 32 17.28 2.70 -12.13
CA GLU A 32 16.54 1.89 -13.09
C GLU A 32 16.69 0.38 -12.79
N ARG A 33 17.90 -0.06 -12.45
CA ARG A 33 18.18 -1.46 -12.07
C ARG A 33 17.57 -1.86 -10.74
N ALA A 34 17.32 -0.92 -9.84
CA ALA A 34 16.71 -1.18 -8.55
C ALA A 34 15.19 -1.44 -8.65
N LEU A 35 14.56 -1.06 -9.78
CA LEU A 35 13.16 -1.35 -10.02
C LEU A 35 13.00 -2.82 -10.46
N PRO A 36 12.20 -3.64 -9.77
CA PRO A 36 11.91 -5.01 -10.18
C PRO A 36 11.36 -5.09 -11.60
N ARG A 37 11.71 -6.16 -12.32
CA ARG A 37 11.33 -6.33 -13.73
C ARG A 37 9.84 -6.23 -13.99
N GLU A 38 9.01 -6.70 -13.07
CA GLU A 38 7.55 -6.66 -13.16
C GLU A 38 7.04 -5.21 -13.14
N ALA A 39 7.52 -4.39 -12.21
CA ALA A 39 7.18 -2.98 -12.13
C ALA A 39 7.76 -2.19 -13.32
N GLY A 40 8.98 -2.52 -13.76
CA GLY A 40 9.60 -1.93 -14.96
C GLY A 40 8.83 -2.22 -16.25
N GLN A 41 8.15 -3.38 -16.34
CA GLN A 41 7.29 -3.68 -17.50
C GLN A 41 6.04 -2.79 -17.55
N LEU A 42 5.49 -2.40 -16.41
CA LEU A 42 4.34 -1.50 -16.32
C LEU A 42 4.67 -0.07 -16.79
N LEU A 43 5.94 0.29 -16.74
CA LEU A 43 6.43 1.64 -17.05
C LEU A 43 7.19 1.71 -18.39
N LYS A 44 7.23 0.62 -19.17
CA LYS A 44 7.94 0.57 -20.44
C LYS A 44 7.41 1.53 -21.51
N ASP A 45 6.12 1.87 -21.43
CA ASP A 45 5.44 2.74 -22.38
C ASP A 45 5.67 4.24 -22.06
N VAL A 46 6.42 4.56 -20.99
CA VAL A 46 6.76 5.93 -20.60
C VAL A 46 8.12 6.29 -21.20
N ASP A 47 8.12 6.99 -22.33
CA ASP A 47 9.33 7.34 -23.06
C ASP A 47 10.17 8.45 -22.42
N HIS A 48 9.51 9.35 -21.65
CA HIS A 48 10.16 10.50 -21.01
C HIS A 48 9.68 10.64 -19.57
N TRP A 49 10.63 10.88 -18.68
CA TRP A 49 10.36 11.10 -17.25
C TRP A 49 10.27 12.61 -16.98
N ASP A 50 9.07 13.16 -17.14
CA ASP A 50 8.73 14.55 -16.85
C ASP A 50 7.45 14.64 -16.03
N VAL A 51 7.16 15.79 -15.45
CA VAL A 51 5.90 16.03 -14.70
C VAL A 51 4.68 15.72 -15.57
N ASN A 52 4.76 16.00 -16.86
CA ASN A 52 3.68 15.73 -17.81
C ASN A 52 3.47 14.23 -18.09
N SER A 53 4.49 13.37 -17.88
CA SER A 53 4.40 11.92 -18.08
C SER A 53 3.80 11.17 -16.89
N PHE A 54 3.61 11.83 -15.73
CA PHE A 54 2.99 11.20 -14.56
C PHE A 54 1.58 10.68 -14.82
N PRO A 55 0.66 11.43 -15.46
CA PRO A 55 -0.66 10.90 -15.83
C PRO A 55 -0.58 9.73 -16.81
N GLU A 56 0.37 9.75 -17.75
CA GLU A 56 0.59 8.67 -18.72
C GLU A 56 1.02 7.39 -18.02
N GLY A 57 1.99 7.48 -17.09
CA GLY A 57 2.43 6.37 -16.26
C GLY A 57 1.31 5.79 -15.39
N LEU A 58 0.47 6.65 -14.79
CA LEU A 58 -0.72 6.20 -14.07
C LEU A 58 -1.71 5.47 -14.97
N CYS A 59 -1.96 5.99 -16.18
CA CYS A 59 -2.82 5.34 -17.15
C CYS A 59 -2.25 3.98 -17.60
N ALA A 60 -0.94 3.87 -17.78
CA ALA A 60 -0.27 2.63 -18.13
C ALA A 60 -0.45 1.58 -17.03
N ILE A 61 -0.18 1.93 -15.76
CA ILE A 61 -0.41 1.07 -14.59
C ILE A 61 -1.89 0.65 -14.52
N TRP A 62 -2.82 1.60 -14.65
CA TRP A 62 -4.25 1.33 -14.61
C TRP A 62 -4.72 0.38 -15.71
N ASN A 63 -4.27 0.59 -16.94
CA ASN A 63 -4.61 -0.26 -18.08
C ASN A 63 -4.10 -1.69 -17.89
N HIS A 64 -2.91 -1.86 -17.31
CA HIS A 64 -2.35 -3.17 -16.99
C HIS A 64 -3.16 -3.86 -15.88
N LEU A 65 -3.41 -3.15 -14.78
CA LEU A 65 -4.24 -3.66 -13.68
C LEU A 65 -5.63 -4.08 -14.16
N ARG A 66 -6.24 -3.29 -15.05
CA ARG A 66 -7.58 -3.60 -15.59
C ARG A 66 -7.61 -4.91 -16.40
N LYS A 67 -6.50 -5.26 -17.07
CA LYS A 67 -6.38 -6.55 -17.78
C LYS A 67 -6.26 -7.71 -16.76
N ASP A 68 -5.53 -7.49 -15.68
CA ASP A 68 -5.26 -8.51 -14.67
C ASP A 68 -6.42 -8.72 -13.71
N VAL A 69 -7.29 -7.72 -13.49
CA VAL A 69 -8.45 -7.79 -12.58
C VAL A 69 -9.29 -9.05 -12.85
N ASN A 70 -9.61 -9.33 -14.10
CA ASN A 70 -10.44 -10.49 -14.45
C ASN A 70 -9.76 -11.82 -14.10
N THR A 71 -8.45 -11.90 -14.29
CA THR A 71 -7.67 -13.11 -13.99
C THR A 71 -7.56 -13.32 -12.48
N VAL A 72 -7.21 -12.26 -11.74
CA VAL A 72 -7.14 -12.28 -10.27
C VAL A 72 -8.51 -12.58 -9.68
N LEU A 73 -9.56 -11.91 -10.15
CA LEU A 73 -10.93 -12.12 -9.68
C LEU A 73 -11.37 -13.57 -9.88
N ARG A 74 -11.18 -14.15 -11.08
CA ARG A 74 -11.53 -15.55 -11.34
C ARG A 74 -10.78 -16.53 -10.46
N ARG A 75 -9.49 -16.27 -10.21
CA ARG A 75 -8.67 -17.14 -9.35
C ARG A 75 -9.15 -17.10 -7.90
N GLN A 76 -9.40 -15.90 -7.36
CA GLN A 76 -9.77 -15.72 -5.96
C GLN A 76 -11.24 -16.03 -5.69
N THR A 77 -12.13 -15.82 -6.66
CA THR A 77 -13.56 -16.15 -6.54
C THR A 77 -13.79 -17.64 -6.29
N ARG A 78 -12.97 -18.52 -6.88
CA ARG A 78 -13.09 -19.97 -6.62
C ARG A 78 -12.94 -20.31 -5.14
N GLY A 79 -11.93 -19.73 -4.47
CA GLY A 79 -11.73 -19.93 -3.03
C GLY A 79 -12.88 -19.37 -2.20
N ALA A 80 -13.32 -18.15 -2.51
CA ALA A 80 -14.44 -17.50 -1.81
C ALA A 80 -15.76 -18.26 -2.00
N VAL A 81 -16.04 -18.78 -3.21
CA VAL A 81 -17.22 -19.60 -3.49
C VAL A 81 -17.16 -20.92 -2.74
N SER A 82 -15.99 -21.57 -2.65
CA SER A 82 -15.84 -22.81 -1.86
C SER A 82 -16.12 -22.55 -0.37
N VAL A 83 -15.63 -21.45 0.18
CA VAL A 83 -15.89 -21.02 1.57
C VAL A 83 -17.39 -20.74 1.76
N LEU A 84 -18.02 -20.03 0.83
CA LEU A 84 -19.46 -19.76 0.87
C LEU A 84 -20.27 -21.05 0.83
N LEU A 85 -19.89 -21.99 -0.04
CA LEU A 85 -20.58 -23.28 -0.17
C LEU A 85 -20.53 -24.08 1.15
N VAL A 86 -19.36 -24.12 1.81
CA VAL A 86 -19.24 -24.74 3.14
C VAL A 86 -20.16 -24.06 4.16
N ALA A 87 -20.17 -22.73 4.18
CA ALA A 87 -21.01 -21.97 5.11
C ALA A 87 -22.52 -22.24 4.87
N VAL A 88 -22.94 -22.26 3.60
CA VAL A 88 -24.34 -22.56 3.21
C VAL A 88 -24.71 -23.99 3.59
N LEU A 89 -23.87 -24.98 3.29
CA LEU A 89 -24.12 -26.35 3.64
C LEU A 89 -24.26 -26.54 5.17
N CYS A 90 -23.34 -25.95 5.94
CA CYS A 90 -23.45 -25.99 7.40
C CYS A 90 -24.71 -25.27 7.89
N GLY A 91 -25.08 -24.14 7.31
CA GLY A 91 -26.32 -23.42 7.67
C GLY A 91 -27.58 -24.22 7.37
N LEU A 92 -27.66 -24.90 6.22
CA LEU A 92 -28.78 -25.75 5.86
C LEU A 92 -28.90 -26.93 6.80
N VAL A 93 -27.81 -27.68 7.07
CA VAL A 93 -27.82 -28.84 7.99
C VAL A 93 -28.18 -28.39 9.40
N SER A 94 -27.67 -27.26 9.90
CA SER A 94 -28.07 -26.66 11.19
C SER A 94 -29.57 -26.35 11.23
N GLY A 95 -30.14 -25.90 10.12
CA GLY A 95 -31.59 -25.64 10.00
C GLY A 95 -32.45 -26.90 10.18
N PHE A 96 -31.98 -28.04 9.65
CA PHE A 96 -32.68 -29.33 9.78
C PHE A 96 -32.52 -29.94 11.19
N GLN A 97 -31.41 -29.67 11.89
CA GLN A 97 -31.12 -30.25 13.22
C GLN A 97 -31.76 -29.50 14.39
N LYS A 98 -32.41 -28.39 14.21
CA LYS A 98 -33.05 -27.56 15.28
C LYS A 98 -34.11 -28.31 16.11
N GLY A 99 -34.25 -29.62 15.99
CA GLY A 99 -35.15 -30.47 16.78
C GLY A 99 -34.50 -31.67 17.53
N VAL A 100 -33.19 -31.87 17.38
CA VAL A 100 -32.52 -33.06 17.90
C VAL A 100 -31.29 -32.65 18.73
N GLY A 101 -31.48 -32.53 20.05
CA GLY A 101 -30.44 -32.58 21.09
C GLY A 101 -29.14 -31.81 20.94
N ASP A 102 -28.25 -32.00 21.91
CA ASP A 102 -26.97 -31.29 22.13
C ASP A 102 -25.88 -31.53 21.04
N GLU A 103 -26.17 -32.27 19.98
CA GLU A 103 -25.24 -32.59 18.87
C GLU A 103 -25.03 -31.41 17.89
N SER A 104 -25.70 -30.29 18.09
CA SER A 104 -25.62 -29.08 17.22
C SER A 104 -24.25 -28.40 17.18
N ARG A 105 -23.34 -28.74 18.11
CA ARG A 105 -22.01 -28.12 18.22
C ARG A 105 -20.97 -28.64 17.23
N PHE A 106 -21.12 -29.90 16.75
CA PHE A 106 -20.14 -30.49 15.84
C PHE A 106 -20.13 -29.85 14.45
N LEU A 107 -21.24 -29.32 14.01
CA LEU A 107 -21.41 -28.78 12.67
C LEU A 107 -20.64 -27.46 12.47
N PRO A 108 -20.75 -26.45 13.38
CA PRO A 108 -19.91 -25.26 13.33
C PRO A 108 -18.41 -25.57 13.43
N MET A 109 -18.02 -26.55 14.25
CA MET A 109 -16.62 -27.00 14.36
C MET A 109 -16.10 -27.57 13.03
N ALA A 110 -16.83 -28.47 12.40
CA ALA A 110 -16.45 -29.06 11.11
C ALA A 110 -16.40 -27.99 10.01
N GLY A 111 -17.38 -27.09 9.98
CA GLY A 111 -17.43 -25.94 9.06
C GLY A 111 -16.26 -25.00 9.28
N GLY A 112 -15.95 -24.67 10.53
CA GLY A 112 -14.81 -23.81 10.90
C GLY A 112 -13.47 -24.41 10.46
N LEU A 113 -13.27 -25.71 10.68
CA LEU A 113 -12.07 -26.42 10.20
C LEU A 113 -11.97 -26.41 8.68
N ALA A 114 -13.07 -26.67 7.98
CA ALA A 114 -13.10 -26.67 6.51
C ALA A 114 -12.80 -25.26 5.94
N VAL A 115 -13.44 -24.22 6.48
CA VAL A 115 -13.18 -22.83 6.08
C VAL A 115 -11.72 -22.45 6.33
N THR A 116 -11.17 -22.80 7.50
CA THR A 116 -9.78 -22.52 7.85
C THR A 116 -8.82 -23.22 6.90
N ALA A 117 -9.04 -24.52 6.62
CA ALA A 117 -8.21 -25.30 5.71
C ALA A 117 -8.22 -24.72 4.28
N LEU A 118 -9.39 -24.32 3.78
CA LEU A 118 -9.54 -23.70 2.47
C LEU A 118 -8.84 -22.30 2.38
N THR A 119 -8.80 -21.58 3.50
CA THR A 119 -8.25 -20.22 3.55
C THR A 119 -6.76 -20.19 3.84
N ALA A 120 -6.22 -21.17 4.57
CA ALA A 120 -4.84 -21.18 5.04
C ALA A 120 -3.82 -20.99 3.91
N GLY A 121 -3.96 -21.73 2.80
CA GLY A 121 -3.05 -21.63 1.67
C GLY A 121 -3.10 -20.25 0.97
N SER A 122 -4.27 -19.65 0.87
CA SER A 122 -4.40 -18.29 0.28
C SER A 122 -3.88 -17.21 1.23
N LEU A 123 -4.06 -17.37 2.53
CA LEU A 123 -3.53 -16.46 3.53
C LEU A 123 -2.01 -16.47 3.50
N ASP A 124 -1.38 -17.63 3.56
CA ASP A 124 0.08 -17.79 3.52
C ASP A 124 0.68 -17.20 2.23
N SER A 125 0.10 -17.55 1.06
CA SER A 125 0.53 -17.02 -0.24
C SER A 125 0.45 -15.50 -0.33
N LEU A 126 -0.63 -14.89 0.16
CA LEU A 126 -0.82 -13.44 0.11
C LEU A 126 0.00 -12.70 1.18
N MET A 127 0.26 -13.32 2.32
CA MET A 127 1.22 -12.81 3.30
C MET A 127 2.63 -12.78 2.72
N GLY A 128 3.07 -13.87 2.09
CA GLY A 128 4.36 -13.95 1.40
C GLY A 128 4.49 -12.89 0.29
N ALA A 129 3.46 -12.73 -0.54
CA ALA A 129 3.44 -11.70 -1.59
C ALA A 129 3.50 -10.27 -1.01
N GLY A 130 2.74 -10.00 0.07
CA GLY A 130 2.79 -8.72 0.76
C GLY A 130 4.16 -8.41 1.34
N THR A 131 4.78 -9.40 1.99
CA THR A 131 6.14 -9.30 2.54
C THR A 131 7.17 -9.02 1.45
N ALA A 132 7.14 -9.79 0.38
CA ALA A 132 8.07 -9.65 -0.73
C ALA A 132 8.00 -8.26 -1.37
N VAL A 133 6.79 -7.72 -1.56
CA VAL A 133 6.63 -6.38 -2.14
C VAL A 133 7.10 -5.27 -1.20
N MET A 134 6.90 -5.41 0.10
CA MET A 134 7.43 -4.45 1.09
C MET A 134 8.96 -4.44 1.10
N GLU A 135 9.61 -5.59 0.96
CA GLU A 135 11.07 -5.70 0.83
C GLU A 135 11.57 -5.09 -0.49
N GLN A 136 10.85 -5.32 -1.60
CA GLN A 136 11.16 -4.71 -2.89
C GLN A 136 11.06 -3.19 -2.83
N MET A 137 10.00 -2.64 -2.21
CA MET A 137 9.85 -1.21 -1.98
C MET A 137 11.01 -0.64 -1.15
N ASN A 138 11.42 -1.33 -0.08
CA ASN A 138 12.52 -0.90 0.75
C ASN A 138 13.84 -0.88 -0.03
N THR A 139 14.12 -1.92 -0.81
CA THR A 139 15.30 -2.00 -1.68
C THR A 139 15.31 -0.88 -2.71
N PHE A 140 14.17 -0.65 -3.36
CA PHE A 140 14.00 0.43 -4.33
C PHE A 140 14.23 1.81 -3.68
N SER A 141 13.69 2.02 -2.47
CA SER A 141 13.87 3.27 -1.74
C SER A 141 15.34 3.54 -1.37
N LYS A 142 16.07 2.51 -0.97
CA LYS A 142 17.50 2.61 -0.64
C LYS A 142 18.39 2.99 -1.82
N ALA A 143 17.96 2.66 -3.04
CA ALA A 143 18.65 3.09 -4.26
C ALA A 143 18.19 4.50 -4.71
N LEU A 144 16.89 4.79 -4.60
CA LEU A 144 16.30 6.04 -5.10
C LEU A 144 16.62 7.25 -4.21
N LEU A 145 16.49 7.11 -2.89
CA LEU A 145 16.61 8.26 -1.98
C LEU A 145 18.02 8.89 -1.96
N PRO A 146 19.14 8.14 -2.01
CA PRO A 146 20.46 8.75 -2.14
C PRO A 146 20.64 9.57 -3.42
N THR A 147 20.09 9.10 -4.54
CA THR A 147 20.17 9.84 -5.81
C THR A 147 19.38 11.14 -5.77
N LEU A 148 18.17 11.12 -5.18
CA LEU A 148 17.38 12.33 -4.93
C LEU A 148 18.11 13.29 -4.00
N ALA A 149 18.79 12.82 -2.96
CA ALA A 149 19.55 13.68 -2.07
C ALA A 149 20.79 14.28 -2.75
N ALA A 150 21.49 13.53 -3.60
CA ALA A 150 22.63 14.02 -4.36
C ALA A 150 22.20 15.17 -5.30
N VAL A 151 21.08 15.00 -6.02
CA VAL A 151 20.53 16.06 -6.87
C VAL A 151 20.09 17.27 -6.06
N SER A 152 19.47 17.06 -4.88
CA SER A 152 19.09 18.13 -3.97
C SER A 152 20.29 18.89 -3.42
N ALA A 153 21.42 18.22 -3.16
CA ALA A 153 22.66 18.83 -2.70
C ALA A 153 23.26 19.79 -3.75
N ILE A 154 23.19 19.41 -5.03
CA ILE A 154 23.65 20.25 -6.15
C ILE A 154 22.81 21.52 -6.27
N SER A 155 21.53 21.47 -5.90
CA SER A 155 20.59 22.59 -5.96
C SER A 155 20.69 23.57 -4.77
N GLY A 156 21.66 23.39 -3.86
CA GLY A 156 21.97 24.33 -2.77
C GLY A 156 21.36 24.01 -1.41
N GLY A 157 20.63 22.91 -1.26
CA GLY A 157 19.96 22.48 0.00
C GLY A 157 20.66 21.35 0.76
N ALA A 158 21.98 21.21 0.65
CA ALA A 158 22.74 20.01 0.99
C ALA A 158 22.50 19.45 2.41
N VAL A 159 22.58 20.23 3.46
CA VAL A 159 22.56 19.73 4.85
C VAL A 159 21.16 19.29 5.27
N GLY A 160 20.14 20.08 4.99
CA GLY A 160 18.77 19.78 5.35
C GLY A 160 18.19 18.59 4.56
N ALA A 161 18.57 18.44 3.28
CA ALA A 161 18.15 17.34 2.44
C ALA A 161 18.71 15.99 2.93
N THR A 162 20.00 15.93 3.25
CA THR A 162 20.66 14.73 3.73
C THR A 162 20.11 14.26 5.07
N LEU A 163 19.86 15.18 6.00
CA LEU A 163 19.29 14.83 7.31
C LEU A 163 17.88 14.24 7.18
N ARG A 164 17.04 14.84 6.34
CA ARG A 164 15.69 14.34 6.05
C ARG A 164 15.72 12.97 5.41
N GLN A 165 16.62 12.75 4.46
CA GLN A 165 16.79 11.47 3.82
C GLN A 165 17.16 10.35 4.81
N ILE A 166 18.18 10.59 5.65
CA ILE A 166 18.62 9.62 6.67
C ILE A 166 17.44 9.24 7.58
N ALA A 167 16.72 10.23 8.08
CA ALA A 167 15.57 9.99 8.93
C ALA A 167 14.44 9.23 8.21
N THR A 168 14.20 9.52 6.94
CA THR A 168 13.17 8.82 6.16
C THR A 168 13.52 7.35 5.94
N VAL A 169 14.76 7.06 5.57
CA VAL A 169 15.25 5.68 5.44
C VAL A 169 15.15 4.96 6.79
N PHE A 170 15.52 5.64 7.89
CA PHE A 170 15.40 5.09 9.24
C PHE A 170 13.95 4.74 9.59
N PHE A 171 12.98 5.63 9.31
CA PHE A 171 11.56 5.35 9.54
C PHE A 171 11.03 4.22 8.67
N ALA A 172 11.46 4.13 7.40
CA ALA A 172 11.09 3.05 6.52
C ALA A 172 11.61 1.69 7.01
N ASP A 173 12.88 1.63 7.43
CA ASP A 173 13.47 0.41 8.01
C ASP A 173 12.82 0.05 9.36
N LEU A 174 12.53 1.03 10.21
CA LEU A 174 11.83 0.81 11.48
C LEU A 174 10.42 0.25 11.26
N LEU A 175 9.67 0.82 10.32
CA LEU A 175 8.33 0.34 9.98
C LEU A 175 8.39 -1.09 9.44
N LEU A 176 9.33 -1.37 8.54
CA LEU A 176 9.51 -2.71 7.98
C LEU A 176 9.90 -3.72 9.07
N GLY A 177 10.83 -3.35 9.96
CA GLY A 177 11.20 -4.15 11.13
C GLY A 177 10.02 -4.43 12.05
N LEU A 178 9.17 -3.44 12.32
CA LEU A 178 7.94 -3.59 13.10
C LEU A 178 6.97 -4.57 12.41
N ILE A 179 6.78 -4.42 11.09
CA ILE A 179 5.89 -5.30 10.33
C ILE A 179 6.38 -6.74 10.36
N HIS A 180 7.64 -6.98 10.01
CA HIS A 180 8.20 -8.34 9.96
C HIS A 180 8.35 -8.98 11.34
N GLY A 181 8.87 -8.22 12.32
CA GLY A 181 9.19 -8.74 13.65
C GLY A 181 7.98 -8.92 14.55
N LEU A 182 6.95 -8.11 14.40
CA LEU A 182 5.81 -8.10 15.32
C LEU A 182 4.46 -8.26 14.63
N LEU A 183 4.15 -7.45 13.62
CA LEU A 183 2.80 -7.41 13.07
C LEU A 183 2.46 -8.67 12.27
N MET A 184 3.38 -9.19 11.45
CA MET A 184 3.16 -10.43 10.68
C MET A 184 2.90 -11.65 11.58
N PRO A 185 3.72 -11.95 12.59
CA PRO A 185 3.41 -13.00 13.57
C PRO A 185 2.05 -12.79 14.25
N MET A 186 1.71 -11.55 14.60
CA MET A 186 0.41 -11.26 15.22
C MET A 186 -0.76 -11.53 14.28
N VAL A 187 -0.63 -11.33 12.96
CA VAL A 187 -1.68 -11.67 11.99
C VAL A 187 -1.88 -13.19 11.90
N TYR A 188 -0.80 -13.98 11.94
CA TYR A 188 -0.92 -15.44 12.02
C TYR A 188 -1.62 -15.89 13.30
N LEU A 189 -1.23 -15.33 14.46
CA LEU A 189 -1.89 -15.62 15.74
C LEU A 189 -3.37 -15.19 15.73
N TYR A 190 -3.69 -14.05 15.11
CA TYR A 190 -5.05 -13.58 14.93
C TYR A 190 -5.89 -14.56 14.12
N ALA A 191 -5.40 -15.02 12.97
CA ALA A 191 -6.10 -15.98 12.14
C ALA A 191 -6.27 -17.34 12.86
N GLY A 192 -5.23 -17.81 13.56
CA GLY A 192 -5.27 -19.02 14.37
C GLY A 192 -6.25 -18.92 15.54
N ALA A 193 -6.28 -17.80 16.26
CA ALA A 193 -7.22 -17.56 17.36
C ALA A 193 -8.68 -17.51 16.88
N LEU A 194 -8.95 -16.92 15.70
CA LEU A 194 -10.27 -16.94 15.08
C LEU A 194 -10.72 -18.35 14.74
N ALA A 195 -9.82 -19.16 14.11
CA ALA A 195 -10.09 -20.53 13.74
C ALA A 195 -10.38 -21.39 14.99
N ALA A 196 -9.52 -21.30 16.00
CA ALA A 196 -9.69 -22.01 17.25
C ALA A 196 -10.96 -21.56 18.00
N GLY A 197 -11.27 -20.27 18.02
CA GLY A 197 -12.48 -19.73 18.64
C GLY A 197 -13.76 -20.27 18.01
N CYS A 198 -13.80 -20.39 16.68
CA CYS A 198 -14.92 -20.97 15.96
C CYS A 198 -15.01 -22.50 16.20
N CYS A 199 -13.87 -23.20 16.14
CA CYS A 199 -13.84 -24.65 16.31
C CYS A 199 -14.19 -25.11 17.74
N LEU A 200 -13.80 -24.33 18.75
CA LEU A 200 -14.06 -24.66 20.17
C LEU A 200 -15.32 -23.96 20.70
N ALA A 201 -16.00 -23.15 19.90
CA ALA A 201 -17.10 -22.29 20.30
C ALA A 201 -16.76 -21.45 21.55
N ASP A 202 -15.47 -21.04 21.68
CA ASP A 202 -14.97 -20.29 22.84
C ASP A 202 -14.86 -18.80 22.54
N LYS A 203 -15.75 -18.01 23.17
CA LYS A 203 -15.78 -16.56 23.05
C LYS A 203 -14.51 -15.88 23.57
N ARG A 204 -13.73 -16.54 24.42
CA ARG A 204 -12.46 -15.97 24.94
C ARG A 204 -11.40 -15.91 23.83
N LEU A 205 -11.31 -16.96 23.01
CA LEU A 205 -10.39 -16.98 21.87
C LEU A 205 -10.75 -15.95 20.82
N THR A 206 -12.04 -15.76 20.56
CA THR A 206 -12.53 -14.70 19.67
C THR A 206 -12.19 -13.31 20.23
N ALA A 207 -12.29 -13.10 21.54
CA ALA A 207 -11.89 -11.85 22.18
C ALA A 207 -10.38 -11.60 22.07
N VAL A 208 -9.54 -12.64 22.20
CA VAL A 208 -8.09 -12.56 21.96
C VAL A 208 -7.81 -12.17 20.52
N ALA A 209 -8.51 -12.75 19.54
CA ALA A 209 -8.37 -12.41 18.15
C ALA A 209 -8.69 -10.92 17.90
N GLU A 210 -9.80 -10.40 18.40
CA GLU A 210 -10.15 -8.99 18.24
C GLU A 210 -9.15 -8.03 18.95
N LEU A 211 -8.56 -8.46 20.07
CA LEU A 211 -7.50 -7.72 20.73
C LEU A 211 -6.24 -7.67 19.85
N LEU A 212 -5.80 -8.80 19.29
CA LEU A 212 -4.66 -8.86 18.39
C LEU A 212 -4.84 -7.94 17.17
N LYS A 213 -6.00 -7.99 16.53
CA LYS A 213 -6.36 -7.11 15.42
C LYS A 213 -6.31 -5.63 15.82
N THR A 214 -6.86 -5.30 16.98
CA THR A 214 -6.88 -3.93 17.50
C THR A 214 -5.46 -3.44 17.77
N VAL A 215 -4.61 -4.27 18.38
CA VAL A 215 -3.20 -3.95 18.64
C VAL A 215 -2.44 -3.74 17.32
N CYS A 216 -2.59 -4.66 16.36
CA CYS A 216 -1.97 -4.50 15.03
C CYS A 216 -2.36 -3.18 14.38
N THR A 217 -3.66 -2.86 14.36
CA THR A 217 -4.17 -1.63 13.74
C THR A 217 -3.64 -0.39 14.45
N LYS A 218 -3.66 -0.39 15.79
CA LYS A 218 -3.17 0.75 16.58
C LYS A 218 -1.66 0.95 16.44
N LEU A 219 -0.87 -0.12 16.44
CA LEU A 219 0.59 -0.02 16.25
C LEU A 219 0.93 0.53 14.87
N LEU A 220 0.25 0.03 13.82
CA LEU A 220 0.45 0.52 12.46
C LEU A 220 0.07 2.00 12.35
N THR A 221 -1.07 2.38 12.89
CA THR A 221 -1.53 3.78 12.91
C THR A 221 -0.59 4.68 13.70
N ALA A 222 -0.11 4.22 14.87
CA ALA A 222 0.85 4.98 15.68
C ALA A 222 2.18 5.19 14.95
N ALA A 223 2.69 4.17 14.24
CA ALA A 223 3.90 4.30 13.43
C ALA A 223 3.74 5.33 12.31
N LEU A 224 2.60 5.32 11.60
CA LEU A 224 2.30 6.31 10.56
C LEU A 224 2.14 7.73 11.13
N LEU A 225 1.45 7.86 12.27
CA LEU A 225 1.29 9.16 12.94
C LEU A 225 2.64 9.72 13.41
N ALA A 226 3.51 8.87 13.97
CA ALA A 226 4.87 9.28 14.35
C ALA A 226 5.67 9.78 13.15
N PHE A 227 5.58 9.08 12.01
CA PHE A 227 6.20 9.49 10.76
C PHE A 227 5.64 10.83 10.25
N THR A 228 4.32 10.97 10.20
CA THR A 228 3.66 12.20 9.76
C THR A 228 4.00 13.39 10.66
N LEU A 229 4.02 13.17 11.99
CA LEU A 229 4.43 14.17 12.96
C LEU A 229 5.89 14.61 12.75
N TYR A 230 6.79 13.64 12.53
CA TYR A 230 8.19 13.91 12.22
C TYR A 230 8.31 14.82 10.97
N LEU A 231 7.59 14.51 9.89
CA LEU A 231 7.62 15.32 8.67
C LEU A 231 7.05 16.73 8.90
N THR A 232 6.01 16.86 9.71
CA THR A 232 5.38 18.15 10.05
C THR A 232 6.33 19.03 10.85
N VAL A 233 6.96 18.47 11.90
CA VAL A 233 7.94 19.19 12.73
C VAL A 233 9.19 19.54 11.94
N GLY A 234 9.59 18.69 10.99
CA GLY A 234 10.70 18.95 10.06
C GLY A 234 10.44 20.07 9.05
N GLY A 235 9.26 20.70 9.07
CA GLY A 235 8.92 21.83 8.20
C GLY A 235 8.68 21.46 6.73
N ILE A 236 8.59 20.18 6.40
CA ILE A 236 8.49 19.69 5.02
C ILE A 236 7.15 20.10 4.38
N PHE A 237 6.08 20.20 5.17
CA PHE A 237 4.75 20.59 4.70
C PHE A 237 4.37 22.07 4.97
N ALA A 238 5.22 22.85 5.65
CA ALA A 238 4.88 24.18 6.08
C ALA A 238 4.68 25.21 4.93
N GLY A 239 5.05 24.86 3.70
CA GLY A 239 4.96 25.77 2.55
C GLY A 239 3.86 25.49 1.52
N THR A 240 3.10 24.38 1.63
CA THR A 240 2.30 23.89 0.50
C THR A 240 0.82 23.54 0.78
N VAL A 241 0.32 23.76 1.99
CA VAL A 241 -1.04 23.29 2.33
C VAL A 241 -2.03 24.45 2.33
N ASP A 242 -2.70 24.62 1.22
CA ASP A 242 -4.02 25.27 1.16
C ASP A 242 -5.05 24.29 1.73
N SER A 243 -5.18 24.32 3.06
CA SER A 243 -5.75 23.25 3.91
C SER A 243 -7.25 23.01 3.72
N ALA A 244 -7.94 23.80 2.93
CA ALA A 244 -9.41 23.74 2.84
C ALA A 244 -9.92 22.66 1.86
N ARG A 245 -9.20 22.40 0.77
CA ARG A 245 -9.65 21.42 -0.25
C ARG A 245 -9.41 19.96 0.15
N VAL A 246 -8.39 19.73 0.95
CA VAL A 246 -7.95 18.39 1.35
C VAL A 246 -8.86 17.79 2.43
N ARG A 247 -9.44 18.60 3.32
CA ARG A 247 -10.35 18.13 4.37
C ARG A 247 -11.63 17.47 3.86
N VAL A 248 -12.18 17.92 2.75
CA VAL A 248 -13.46 17.42 2.21
C VAL A 248 -13.31 15.99 1.68
N THR A 249 -12.20 15.67 1.03
CA THR A 249 -11.94 14.33 0.50
C THR A 249 -11.66 13.31 1.59
N LYS A 250 -11.01 13.74 2.68
CA LYS A 250 -10.67 12.89 3.84
C LYS A 250 -11.90 12.33 4.55
N THR A 251 -12.94 13.16 4.72
CA THR A 251 -14.17 12.78 5.41
C THR A 251 -15.01 11.77 4.62
N ALA A 252 -14.96 11.84 3.29
CA ALA A 252 -15.74 10.95 2.42
C ALA A 252 -15.16 9.53 2.32
N ILE A 253 -13.83 9.40 2.34
CA ILE A 253 -13.14 8.10 2.15
C ILE A 253 -12.95 7.37 3.48
N SER A 254 -12.70 8.09 4.59
CA SER A 254 -12.48 7.49 5.91
C SER A 254 -13.72 6.81 6.50
N GLY A 255 -14.92 7.20 6.05
CA GLY A 255 -16.18 6.60 6.51
C GLY A 255 -16.54 5.26 5.86
N MET A 256 -15.97 4.92 4.70
CA MET A 256 -16.40 3.74 3.95
C MET A 256 -15.67 2.44 4.31
N ILE A 257 -14.42 2.50 4.77
CA ILE A 257 -13.63 1.29 5.06
C ILE A 257 -12.85 1.48 6.37
N PRO A 258 -13.28 0.89 7.49
CA PRO A 258 -12.78 1.23 8.83
C PRO A 258 -11.30 0.94 9.10
N VAL A 259 -10.67 0.02 8.36
CA VAL A 259 -9.26 -0.36 8.57
C VAL A 259 -8.34 0.22 7.50
N VAL A 260 -8.82 0.33 6.27
CA VAL A 260 -8.02 0.73 5.09
C VAL A 260 -8.36 2.16 4.65
N GLY A 261 -9.57 2.65 4.95
CA GLY A 261 -10.06 3.95 4.49
C GLY A 261 -9.20 5.14 4.96
N GLY A 262 -8.67 5.08 6.19
CA GLY A 262 -7.75 6.09 6.71
C GLY A 262 -6.44 6.13 5.91
N ILE A 263 -5.86 4.98 5.62
CA ILE A 263 -4.59 4.85 4.88
C ILE A 263 -4.76 5.27 3.42
N ILE A 264 -5.87 4.89 2.78
CA ILE A 264 -6.17 5.31 1.40
C ILE A 264 -6.44 6.81 1.33
N ALA A 265 -7.16 7.38 2.31
CA ALA A 265 -7.42 8.81 2.36
C ALA A 265 -6.12 9.61 2.54
N GLU A 266 -5.24 9.16 3.43
CA GLU A 266 -3.94 9.77 3.71
C GLU A 266 -2.98 9.64 2.50
N ALA A 267 -2.98 8.48 1.83
CA ALA A 267 -2.25 8.28 0.59
C ALA A 267 -2.75 9.20 -0.54
N SER A 268 -4.07 9.33 -0.69
CA SER A 268 -4.67 10.21 -1.70
C SER A 268 -4.36 11.69 -1.44
N GLU A 269 -4.42 12.12 -0.17
CA GLU A 269 -4.05 13.48 0.25
C GLU A 269 -2.58 13.78 -0.05
N THR A 270 -1.70 12.83 0.26
CA THR A 270 -0.26 12.96 0.02
C THR A 270 0.06 13.05 -1.47
N VAL A 271 -0.57 12.21 -2.29
CA VAL A 271 -0.38 12.23 -3.75
C VAL A 271 -0.91 13.53 -4.36
N LEU A 272 -2.09 14.01 -3.94
CA LEU A 272 -2.67 15.26 -4.45
C LEU A 272 -1.86 16.51 -4.00
N ALA A 273 -1.45 16.58 -2.74
CA ALA A 273 -0.62 17.67 -2.24
C ALA A 273 0.77 17.66 -2.89
N GLY A 274 1.31 16.47 -3.15
CA GLY A 274 2.62 16.27 -3.77
C GLY A 274 2.66 16.52 -5.27
N ALA A 275 1.53 16.42 -5.98
CA ALA A 275 1.49 16.65 -7.44
C ALA A 275 1.99 18.06 -7.85
N GLY A 276 1.81 19.04 -6.99
CA GLY A 276 2.37 20.39 -7.18
C GLY A 276 3.89 20.50 -6.95
N LEU A 277 4.47 19.53 -6.25
CA LEU A 277 5.88 19.52 -5.86
C LEU A 277 6.74 18.61 -6.76
N LEU A 278 6.12 17.89 -7.69
CA LEU A 278 6.79 16.97 -8.61
C LEU A 278 7.57 17.75 -9.67
N LYS A 279 8.76 18.18 -9.32
CA LYS A 279 9.72 18.70 -10.28
C LYS A 279 10.91 17.77 -10.36
N GLY A 280 11.07 17.17 -11.52
CA GLY A 280 12.23 16.36 -11.86
C GLY A 280 11.91 14.90 -12.20
N ALA A 281 12.60 14.41 -13.22
CA ALA A 281 12.43 13.06 -13.76
C ALA A 281 12.56 11.96 -12.70
N ILE A 282 13.50 12.09 -11.76
CA ILE A 282 13.77 11.09 -10.71
C ILE A 282 12.60 11.01 -9.72
N GLY A 283 11.97 12.14 -9.38
CA GLY A 283 10.81 12.16 -8.49
C GLY A 283 9.59 11.46 -9.10
N VAL A 284 9.31 11.76 -10.38
CA VAL A 284 8.22 11.12 -11.14
C VAL A 284 8.45 9.62 -11.28
N PHE A 285 9.65 9.22 -11.67
CA PHE A 285 10.04 7.82 -11.76
C PHE A 285 9.88 7.10 -10.41
N GLY A 286 10.35 7.72 -9.34
CA GLY A 286 10.26 7.15 -8.00
C GLY A 286 8.81 6.92 -7.54
N LEU A 287 7.93 7.90 -7.76
CA LEU A 287 6.51 7.77 -7.43
C LEU A 287 5.82 6.70 -8.25
N LEU A 288 6.01 6.71 -9.58
CA LEU A 288 5.45 5.70 -10.46
C LEU A 288 6.02 4.32 -10.17
N GLY A 289 7.32 4.23 -9.82
CA GLY A 289 7.96 2.99 -9.40
C GLY A 289 7.33 2.39 -8.15
N VAL A 290 7.10 3.17 -7.10
CA VAL A 290 6.41 2.70 -5.88
C VAL A 290 4.97 2.28 -6.19
N LEU A 291 4.24 3.07 -6.98
CA LEU A 291 2.88 2.73 -7.38
C LEU A 291 2.83 1.45 -8.22
N ALA A 292 3.74 1.27 -9.17
CA ALA A 292 3.84 0.07 -9.98
C ALA A 292 4.16 -1.17 -9.13
N LEU A 293 5.09 -1.05 -8.16
CA LEU A 293 5.44 -2.11 -7.23
C LEU A 293 4.25 -2.58 -6.39
N CYS A 294 3.48 -1.63 -5.82
CA CYS A 294 2.38 -1.98 -4.95
C CYS A 294 1.07 -2.33 -5.70
N ALA A 295 0.93 -1.95 -6.96
CA ALA A 295 -0.31 -2.03 -7.72
C ALA A 295 -0.91 -3.45 -7.75
N TYR A 296 -0.12 -4.44 -8.14
CA TYR A 296 -0.59 -5.82 -8.25
C TYR A 296 -0.90 -6.49 -6.90
N PRO A 297 -0.03 -6.42 -5.86
CA PRO A 297 -0.35 -6.92 -4.53
C PRO A 297 -1.55 -6.22 -3.88
N PHE A 298 -1.69 -4.91 -4.08
CA PHE A 298 -2.86 -4.16 -3.64
C PHE A 298 -4.15 -4.68 -4.26
N LEU A 299 -4.13 -4.92 -5.58
CA LEU A 299 -5.25 -5.49 -6.29
C LEU A 299 -5.63 -6.88 -5.74
N GLN A 300 -4.63 -7.77 -5.56
CA GLN A 300 -4.87 -9.11 -5.04
C GLN A 300 -5.44 -9.08 -3.62
N LEU A 301 -4.78 -8.37 -2.70
CA LEU A 301 -5.21 -8.27 -1.31
C LEU A 301 -6.57 -7.57 -1.18
N GLY A 302 -6.80 -6.52 -1.97
CA GLY A 302 -8.06 -5.78 -1.98
C GLY A 302 -9.22 -6.64 -2.46
N ILE A 303 -9.06 -7.37 -3.57
CA ILE A 303 -10.08 -8.30 -4.08
C ILE A 303 -10.35 -9.39 -3.04
N GLN A 304 -9.32 -9.98 -2.45
CA GLN A 304 -9.49 -11.03 -1.45
C GLN A 304 -10.23 -10.52 -0.21
N TYR A 305 -9.85 -9.35 0.29
CA TYR A 305 -10.54 -8.69 1.40
C TYR A 305 -12.03 -8.50 1.10
N LEU A 306 -12.36 -7.93 -0.07
CA LEU A 306 -13.74 -7.67 -0.48
C LEU A 306 -14.54 -8.96 -0.66
N LEU A 307 -13.95 -9.98 -1.30
CA LEU A 307 -14.60 -11.27 -1.50
C LEU A 307 -14.94 -11.94 -0.17
N TYR A 308 -14.01 -11.94 0.80
CA TYR A 308 -14.29 -12.54 2.12
C TYR A 308 -15.31 -11.73 2.91
N LYS A 309 -15.31 -10.40 2.82
CA LYS A 309 -16.37 -9.57 3.43
C LYS A 309 -17.73 -9.82 2.80
N LEU A 310 -17.78 -9.93 1.48
CA LEU A 310 -19.00 -10.29 0.76
C LEU A 310 -19.48 -11.70 1.09
N THR A 311 -18.56 -12.66 1.14
CA THR A 311 -18.87 -14.05 1.53
C THR A 311 -19.43 -14.12 2.95
N ALA A 312 -18.81 -13.41 3.91
CA ALA A 312 -19.32 -13.34 5.28
C ALA A 312 -20.72 -12.71 5.34
N PHE A 313 -20.97 -11.66 4.56
CA PHE A 313 -22.29 -11.04 4.45
C PHE A 313 -23.32 -12.01 3.86
N LEU A 314 -23.02 -12.68 2.75
CA LEU A 314 -23.93 -13.66 2.14
C LEU A 314 -24.19 -14.85 3.07
N ALA A 315 -23.16 -15.35 3.75
CA ALA A 315 -23.29 -16.42 4.72
C ALA A 315 -24.17 -16.03 5.91
N SER A 316 -24.14 -14.76 6.35
CA SER A 316 -24.96 -14.27 7.47
C SER A 316 -26.47 -14.27 7.20
N VAL A 317 -26.86 -14.31 5.92
CA VAL A 317 -28.29 -14.38 5.52
C VAL A 317 -28.84 -15.81 5.69
N ILE A 318 -27.97 -16.83 5.57
CA ILE A 318 -28.38 -18.22 5.48
C ILE A 318 -28.07 -19.02 6.74
N GLY A 319 -27.03 -18.59 7.52
CA GLY A 319 -26.38 -19.51 8.40
C GLY A 319 -25.98 -19.05 9.78
N ASP A 320 -25.08 -19.79 10.31
CA ASP A 320 -24.54 -19.75 11.66
C ASP A 320 -23.67 -18.49 11.86
N THR A 321 -23.93 -17.75 12.93
CA THR A 321 -23.23 -16.51 13.27
C THR A 321 -21.74 -16.73 13.56
N GLU A 322 -21.34 -17.91 14.05
CA GLU A 322 -19.94 -18.24 14.38
C GLU A 322 -19.09 -18.39 13.12
N LEU A 323 -19.59 -19.14 12.12
CA LEU A 323 -18.93 -19.29 10.82
C LEU A 323 -18.83 -17.97 10.06
N CYS A 324 -19.88 -17.15 10.11
CA CYS A 324 -19.86 -15.81 9.50
C CYS A 324 -18.83 -14.91 10.16
N GLY A 325 -18.70 -14.98 11.49
CA GLY A 325 -17.68 -14.29 12.26
C GLY A 325 -16.25 -14.70 11.86
N LEU A 326 -16.02 -16.00 11.71
CA LEU A 326 -14.73 -16.55 11.23
C LEU A 326 -14.39 -16.04 9.84
N ILE A 327 -15.29 -16.16 8.86
CA ILE A 327 -15.07 -15.73 7.47
C ILE A 327 -14.79 -14.21 7.42
N GLY A 328 -15.60 -13.43 8.13
CA GLY A 328 -15.43 -11.97 8.22
C GLY A 328 -14.12 -11.55 8.89
N GLY A 329 -13.68 -12.32 9.89
CA GLY A 329 -12.42 -12.15 10.60
C GLY A 329 -11.20 -12.50 9.71
N LEU A 330 -11.26 -13.61 8.98
CA LEU A 330 -10.22 -13.96 7.99
C LEU A 330 -10.12 -12.91 6.88
N GLY A 331 -11.26 -12.36 6.43
CA GLY A 331 -11.28 -11.15 5.60
C GLY A 331 -10.52 -10.00 6.24
N GLY A 332 -10.68 -9.81 7.57
CA GLY A 332 -9.92 -8.82 8.35
C GLY A 332 -8.40 -9.03 8.32
N ALA A 333 -7.92 -10.29 8.32
CA ALA A 333 -6.50 -10.61 8.18
C ALA A 333 -5.94 -10.08 6.84
N PHE A 334 -6.63 -10.32 5.72
CA PHE A 334 -6.25 -9.77 4.42
C PHE A 334 -6.24 -8.22 4.43
N GLY A 335 -7.21 -7.60 5.13
CA GLY A 335 -7.25 -6.16 5.33
C GLY A 335 -6.07 -5.62 6.13
N LEU A 336 -5.59 -6.33 7.14
CA LEU A 336 -4.38 -5.95 7.91
C LEU A 336 -3.13 -6.00 7.02
N ILE A 337 -2.96 -7.06 6.21
CA ILE A 337 -1.82 -7.17 5.29
C ILE A 337 -1.87 -6.04 4.24
N LEU A 338 -3.05 -5.78 3.68
CA LEU A 338 -3.26 -4.66 2.76
C LEU A 338 -2.88 -3.32 3.40
N GLY A 339 -3.25 -3.12 4.67
CA GLY A 339 -2.88 -1.96 5.47
C GLY A 339 -1.37 -1.82 5.67
N MET A 340 -0.66 -2.93 5.92
CA MET A 340 0.81 -2.93 6.08
C MET A 340 1.51 -2.56 4.76
N VAL A 341 1.12 -3.18 3.64
CA VAL A 341 1.65 -2.83 2.30
C VAL A 341 1.37 -1.36 1.98
N GLY A 342 0.14 -0.89 2.28
CA GLY A 342 -0.26 0.51 2.10
C GLY A 342 0.56 1.48 2.94
N SER A 343 0.86 1.12 4.15
CA SER A 343 1.67 1.93 5.05
C SER A 343 3.11 2.08 4.54
N CYS A 344 3.71 1.00 4.06
CA CYS A 344 5.04 1.06 3.44
C CYS A 344 5.03 1.92 2.18
N ALA A 345 4.06 1.72 1.28
CA ALA A 345 3.91 2.53 0.08
C ALA A 345 3.73 4.02 0.43
N LEU A 346 2.90 4.34 1.42
CA LEU A 346 2.66 5.70 1.87
C LEU A 346 3.92 6.36 2.42
N VAL A 347 4.67 5.68 3.30
CA VAL A 347 5.93 6.20 3.84
C VAL A 347 6.90 6.51 2.70
N LEU A 348 7.03 5.63 1.70
CA LEU A 348 7.92 5.85 0.56
C LEU A 348 7.44 6.98 -0.35
N LEU A 349 6.15 7.03 -0.69
CA LEU A 349 5.58 8.11 -1.52
C LEU A 349 5.81 9.47 -0.86
N VAL A 350 5.51 9.60 0.44
CA VAL A 350 5.74 10.82 1.19
C VAL A 350 7.22 11.19 1.23
N SER A 351 8.09 10.19 1.39
CA SER A 351 9.54 10.38 1.41
C SER A 351 10.08 10.93 0.10
N ILE A 352 9.62 10.36 -1.02
CA ILE A 352 10.00 10.82 -2.36
C ILE A 352 9.49 12.25 -2.58
N LEU A 353 8.24 12.54 -2.22
CA LEU A 353 7.66 13.87 -2.32
C LEU A 353 8.40 14.88 -1.45
N ALA A 354 8.72 14.53 -0.22
CA ALA A 354 9.49 15.37 0.68
C ALA A 354 10.89 15.68 0.14
N SER A 355 11.53 14.68 -0.50
CA SER A 355 12.84 14.86 -1.13
C SER A 355 12.73 15.71 -2.40
N ALA A 356 11.70 15.55 -3.20
CA ALA A 356 11.44 16.33 -4.41
C ALA A 356 11.08 17.80 -4.09
N ALA A 357 10.39 18.07 -2.98
CA ALA A 357 10.02 19.42 -2.56
C ALA A 357 11.24 20.33 -2.30
N VAL A 358 12.35 19.77 -1.85
CA VAL A 358 13.60 20.50 -1.60
C VAL A 358 14.25 21.00 -2.88
N LEU A 359 14.01 20.33 -4.02
CA LEU A 359 14.53 20.75 -5.33
C LEU A 359 13.82 21.98 -5.89
N THR A 360 12.73 22.44 -5.26
CA THR A 360 11.87 23.53 -5.75
C THR A 360 11.96 24.80 -4.92
N SER A 361 12.61 24.80 -3.78
CA SER A 361 12.88 25.95 -2.90
C SER A 361 14.30 26.45 -3.09
#